data_5a26b23f6d66b29a5267c397645b4f32
#
_entry.id   5a26b23f6d66b29a5267c397645b4f32
#
_cell.length_a   1.000
_cell.length_b   1.000
_cell.length_c   1.000
_cell.angle_alpha   90.00
_cell.angle_beta   90.00
_cell.angle_gamma   90.00
#
_symmetry.space_group_name_H-M   'P 1'
#
loop_
_entity.id
_entity.type
_entity.pdbx_description
1 polymer ?
#
loop_
_entity_poly.entity_id
_entity_poly.type
_entity_poly.pdbx_seq_one_letter_code
_entity_poly.pdbx_strand_id
1 'polypeptide(L)'
;MSQLGLEGDRKSDILITIDGRSGAGKGTLAEHISEVMGIQRYSAGDFFRNIASERGLTVGELSERADKETDLEVDRRTFQKGLSEDCVIESRISCHVMGDHSDLKIRLKADLDERSIRVAEREEISEEEARSRIIKRDRDNKERYRDYYGIDMDDLTIYDLIIDNTELSIEETNKLIEKALEVHFDV
;
A
#
# COMPACT_ATOMS: atom_id res chain seq x y z
N MET A 1 14.53 10.87 4.43
CA MET A 1 13.58 11.87 3.90
C MET A 1 12.63 11.18 2.95
N SER A 2 11.35 11.62 2.89
CA SER A 2 10.39 11.14 1.88
C SER A 2 10.90 11.45 0.46
N GLN A 3 10.72 10.51 -0.49
CA GLN A 3 11.06 10.76 -1.90
C GLN A 3 10.15 11.82 -2.56
N LEU A 4 9.01 12.13 -1.93
CA LEU A 4 8.07 13.16 -2.38
C LEU A 4 8.40 14.55 -1.84
N GLY A 5 9.51 14.73 -1.12
CA GLY A 5 9.88 16.01 -0.49
C GLY A 5 8.99 16.39 0.70
N LEU A 6 8.26 15.43 1.29
CA LEU A 6 7.50 15.65 2.51
C LEU A 6 8.44 15.62 3.72
N GLU A 7 8.25 16.58 4.64
CA GLU A 7 9.08 16.74 5.83
C GLU A 7 8.20 16.81 7.08
N GLY A 8 8.72 16.30 8.20
CA GLY A 8 8.06 16.34 9.49
C GLY A 8 8.83 15.56 10.56
N ASP A 9 8.59 15.90 11.81
CA ASP A 9 9.17 15.20 12.96
C ASP A 9 8.31 13.97 13.30
N ARG A 10 8.94 12.81 13.28
CA ARG A 10 8.30 11.55 13.66
C ARG A 10 8.11 11.49 15.18
N LYS A 11 6.91 11.09 15.60
CA LYS A 11 6.53 10.86 17.00
C LYS A 11 6.17 9.41 17.30
N SER A 12 5.95 8.61 16.23
CA SER A 12 5.71 7.17 16.34
C SER A 12 7.01 6.43 16.64
N ASP A 13 6.92 5.34 17.40
CA ASP A 13 8.05 4.44 17.66
C ASP A 13 8.13 3.34 16.58
N ILE A 14 6.97 2.89 16.07
CA ILE A 14 6.87 1.82 15.04
C ILE A 14 6.12 2.33 13.81
N LEU A 15 6.76 2.24 12.66
CA LEU A 15 6.15 2.51 11.36
C LEU A 15 6.53 1.44 10.34
N ILE A 16 5.54 0.65 9.93
CA ILE A 16 5.70 -0.38 8.90
C ILE A 16 4.97 0.06 7.62
N THR A 17 5.60 -0.11 6.48
CA THR A 17 4.97 0.21 5.18
C THR A 17 4.90 -1.00 4.28
N ILE A 18 3.78 -1.15 3.58
CA ILE A 18 3.52 -2.27 2.67
C ILE A 18 3.11 -1.73 1.31
N ASP A 19 3.94 -1.95 0.31
CA ASP A 19 3.62 -1.67 -1.08
C ASP A 19 3.29 -2.94 -1.87
N GLY A 20 2.45 -2.79 -2.87
CA GLY A 20 2.13 -3.91 -3.76
C GLY A 20 1.07 -3.51 -4.78
N ARG A 21 1.00 -4.26 -5.86
CA ARG A 21 0.02 -4.05 -6.93
C ARG A 21 -1.39 -4.41 -6.46
N SER A 22 -2.40 -4.05 -7.26
CA SER A 22 -3.80 -4.40 -6.99
C SER A 22 -3.98 -5.92 -6.93
N GLY A 23 -4.68 -6.42 -5.90
CA GLY A 23 -4.90 -7.86 -5.70
C GLY A 23 -3.75 -8.63 -5.01
N ALA A 24 -2.62 -7.98 -4.67
CA ALA A 24 -1.49 -8.67 -4.02
C ALA A 24 -1.72 -9.07 -2.54
N GLY A 25 -2.86 -8.70 -1.91
CA GLY A 25 -3.16 -9.09 -0.53
C GLY A 25 -2.66 -8.12 0.55
N LYS A 26 -2.24 -6.90 0.18
CA LYS A 26 -1.70 -5.90 1.13
C LYS A 26 -2.59 -5.61 2.34
N GLY A 27 -3.90 -5.43 2.10
CA GLY A 27 -4.85 -5.12 3.16
C GLY A 27 -4.95 -6.25 4.20
N THR A 28 -4.98 -7.50 3.73
CA THR A 28 -4.99 -8.70 4.60
C THR A 28 -3.71 -8.79 5.41
N LEU A 29 -2.56 -8.56 4.78
CA LEU A 29 -1.28 -8.57 5.48
C LEU A 29 -1.16 -7.41 6.48
N ALA A 30 -1.61 -6.21 6.12
CA ALA A 30 -1.59 -5.05 7.01
C ALA A 30 -2.51 -5.25 8.23
N GLU A 31 -3.67 -5.86 8.05
CA GLU A 31 -4.57 -6.21 9.16
C GLU A 31 -3.88 -7.17 10.13
N HIS A 32 -3.28 -8.23 9.60
CA HIS A 32 -2.56 -9.21 10.43
C HIS A 32 -1.40 -8.57 11.21
N ILE A 33 -0.59 -7.72 10.57
CA ILE A 33 0.49 -6.99 11.24
C ILE A 33 -0.07 -6.07 12.34
N SER A 34 -1.16 -5.36 12.06
CA SER A 34 -1.84 -4.51 13.03
C SER A 34 -2.27 -5.28 14.28
N GLU A 35 -2.85 -6.47 14.10
CA GLU A 35 -3.28 -7.34 15.21
C GLU A 35 -2.09 -7.87 16.01
N VAL A 36 -1.05 -8.40 15.35
CA VAL A 36 0.12 -8.98 15.99
C VAL A 36 0.92 -7.94 16.77
N MET A 37 1.13 -6.76 16.18
CA MET A 37 1.94 -5.70 16.79
C MET A 37 1.14 -4.77 17.70
N GLY A 38 -0.20 -4.86 17.72
CA GLY A 38 -1.06 -3.96 18.50
C GLY A 38 -1.01 -2.50 18.04
N ILE A 39 -0.75 -2.25 16.75
CA ILE A 39 -0.62 -0.91 16.16
C ILE A 39 -1.77 -0.60 15.20
N GLN A 40 -1.95 0.67 14.85
CA GLN A 40 -3.04 1.07 13.95
C GLN A 40 -2.75 0.67 12.49
N ARG A 41 -3.80 0.36 11.74
CA ARG A 41 -3.71 0.12 10.29
C ARG A 41 -4.28 1.30 9.51
N TYR A 42 -3.55 1.75 8.48
CA TYR A 42 -4.00 2.77 7.53
C TYR A 42 -3.81 2.31 6.09
N SER A 43 -4.75 2.73 5.23
CA SER A 43 -4.68 2.49 3.78
C SER A 43 -4.78 3.82 3.04
N ALA A 44 -3.93 4.04 2.05
CA ALA A 44 -4.09 5.18 1.14
C ALA A 44 -5.44 5.17 0.42
N GLY A 45 -6.01 3.98 0.20
CA GLY A 45 -7.36 3.82 -0.33
C GLY A 45 -8.45 4.36 0.60
N ASP A 46 -8.27 4.27 1.93
CA ASP A 46 -9.19 4.85 2.91
C ASP A 46 -9.13 6.37 2.88
N PHE A 47 -7.94 6.96 2.81
CA PHE A 47 -7.78 8.40 2.65
C PHE A 47 -8.42 8.90 1.36
N PHE A 48 -8.27 8.18 0.25
CA PHE A 48 -8.91 8.52 -1.01
C PHE A 48 -10.45 8.48 -0.90
N ARG A 49 -11.01 7.46 -0.23
CA ARG A 49 -12.46 7.36 0.05
C ARG A 49 -12.95 8.52 0.93
N ASN A 50 -12.19 8.87 1.95
CA ASN A 50 -12.53 9.99 2.84
C ASN A 50 -12.55 11.32 2.08
N ILE A 51 -11.55 11.59 1.23
CA ILE A 51 -11.50 12.78 0.37
C ILE A 51 -12.70 12.82 -0.57
N ALA A 52 -13.08 11.69 -1.18
CA ALA A 52 -14.28 11.63 -2.01
C ALA A 52 -15.54 12.03 -1.23
N SER A 53 -15.72 11.46 -0.03
CA SER A 53 -16.85 11.79 0.85
C SER A 53 -16.86 13.25 1.27
N GLU A 54 -15.72 13.82 1.66
CA GLU A 54 -15.57 15.23 2.05
C GLU A 54 -15.91 16.18 0.91
N ARG A 55 -15.63 15.77 -0.34
CA ARG A 55 -15.94 16.55 -1.54
C ARG A 55 -17.37 16.28 -2.08
N GLY A 56 -18.17 15.42 -1.42
CA GLY A 56 -19.50 15.03 -1.86
C GLY A 56 -19.51 14.23 -3.17
N LEU A 57 -18.44 13.48 -3.45
CA LEU A 57 -18.25 12.67 -4.65
C LEU A 57 -18.27 11.18 -4.30
N THR A 58 -18.68 10.37 -5.27
CA THR A 58 -18.39 8.94 -5.24
C THR A 58 -16.90 8.70 -5.52
N VAL A 59 -16.38 7.52 -5.11
CA VAL A 59 -15.00 7.12 -5.40
C VAL A 59 -14.72 7.08 -6.90
N GLY A 60 -15.71 6.67 -7.71
CA GLY A 60 -15.63 6.68 -9.17
C GLY A 60 -15.47 8.10 -9.73
N GLU A 61 -16.35 9.02 -9.31
CA GLU A 61 -16.28 10.42 -9.75
C GLU A 61 -14.98 11.11 -9.34
N LEU A 62 -14.49 10.85 -8.12
CA LEU A 62 -13.19 11.36 -7.71
C LEU A 62 -12.07 10.77 -8.56
N SER A 63 -12.11 9.45 -8.83
CA SER A 63 -11.09 8.78 -9.63
C SER A 63 -11.00 9.31 -11.07
N GLU A 64 -12.14 9.67 -11.67
CA GLU A 64 -12.20 10.26 -13.02
C GLU A 64 -11.65 11.70 -13.06
N ARG A 65 -11.76 12.42 -11.93
CA ARG A 65 -11.35 13.82 -11.80
C ARG A 65 -10.01 13.98 -11.08
N ALA A 66 -9.47 12.88 -10.52
CA ALA A 66 -8.25 12.92 -9.73
C ALA A 66 -7.09 13.45 -10.57
N ASP A 67 -6.52 14.51 -10.06
CA ASP A 67 -5.32 15.15 -10.56
C ASP A 67 -4.15 14.93 -9.58
N LYS A 68 -3.01 15.50 -9.93
CA LYS A 68 -1.81 15.43 -9.07
C LYS A 68 -2.05 15.98 -7.66
N GLU A 69 -2.90 17.00 -7.51
CA GLU A 69 -3.18 17.59 -6.19
C GLU A 69 -4.00 16.65 -5.31
N THR A 70 -4.93 15.89 -5.89
CA THR A 70 -5.67 14.85 -5.16
C THR A 70 -4.75 13.73 -4.66
N ASP A 71 -3.83 13.26 -5.51
CA ASP A 71 -2.84 12.26 -5.09
C ASP A 71 -1.92 12.81 -3.99
N LEU A 72 -1.42 14.04 -4.14
CA LEU A 72 -0.61 14.71 -3.12
C LEU A 72 -1.36 14.87 -1.80
N GLU A 73 -2.66 15.12 -1.81
CA GLU A 73 -3.47 15.20 -0.59
C GLU A 73 -3.54 13.84 0.12
N VAL A 74 -3.77 12.76 -0.62
CA VAL A 74 -3.73 11.38 -0.08
C VAL A 74 -2.37 11.10 0.54
N ASP A 75 -1.29 11.41 -0.17
CA ASP A 75 0.07 11.14 0.27
C ASP A 75 0.46 11.98 1.50
N ARG A 76 0.04 13.25 1.57
CA ARG A 76 0.21 14.10 2.76
C ARG A 76 -0.51 13.54 3.98
N ARG A 77 -1.77 13.09 3.82
CA ARG A 77 -2.54 12.46 4.92
C ARG A 77 -1.87 11.16 5.39
N THR A 78 -1.42 10.34 4.43
CA THR A 78 -0.65 9.13 4.69
C THR A 78 0.61 9.44 5.49
N PHE A 79 1.38 10.42 5.06
CA PHE A 79 2.62 10.85 5.70
C PHE A 79 2.39 11.36 7.12
N GLN A 80 1.40 12.24 7.31
CA GLN A 80 1.06 12.80 8.62
C GLN A 80 0.65 11.71 9.62
N LYS A 81 -0.11 10.70 9.16
CA LYS A 81 -0.50 9.58 10.02
C LYS A 81 0.70 8.73 10.44
N GLY A 82 1.56 8.36 9.51
CA GLY A 82 2.77 7.60 9.83
C GLY A 82 3.73 8.29 10.78
N LEU A 83 3.77 9.64 10.76
CA LEU A 83 4.58 10.38 11.71
C LEU A 83 3.96 10.51 13.11
N SER A 84 2.64 10.42 13.24
CA SER A 84 1.92 10.80 14.47
C SER A 84 1.71 9.65 15.45
N GLU A 85 1.68 8.41 14.98
CA GLU A 85 1.33 7.24 15.79
C GLU A 85 1.88 5.95 15.22
N ASP A 86 2.03 4.93 16.07
CA ASP A 86 2.49 3.60 15.68
C ASP A 86 1.49 2.95 14.73
N CYS A 87 1.94 2.60 13.55
CA CYS A 87 1.04 2.07 12.54
C CYS A 87 1.71 1.24 11.46
N VAL A 88 0.87 0.45 10.78
CA VAL A 88 1.16 -0.14 9.48
C VAL A 88 0.37 0.58 8.40
N ILE A 89 1.05 1.01 7.35
CA ILE A 89 0.45 1.73 6.22
C ILE A 89 0.58 0.90 4.94
N GLU A 90 -0.54 0.67 4.26
CA GLU A 90 -0.51 -0.04 2.99
C GLU A 90 -0.96 0.85 1.82
N SER A 91 -0.18 0.80 0.76
CA SER A 91 -0.54 1.48 -0.49
C SER A 91 0.17 0.86 -1.70
N ARG A 92 0.30 1.62 -2.78
CA ARG A 92 1.15 1.26 -3.91
C ARG A 92 2.56 1.82 -3.78
N ILE A 93 2.70 2.92 -3.03
CA ILE A 93 3.95 3.69 -2.88
C ILE A 93 4.18 4.20 -1.45
N SER A 94 3.59 3.57 -0.41
CA SER A 94 3.76 4.02 0.98
C SER A 94 5.22 4.03 1.42
N CYS A 95 6.01 3.08 0.92
CA CYS A 95 7.46 3.04 1.20
C CYS A 95 8.18 4.27 0.64
N HIS A 96 7.78 4.77 -0.53
CA HIS A 96 8.32 5.99 -1.10
C HIS A 96 7.80 7.25 -0.39
N VAL A 97 6.51 7.25 0.00
CA VAL A 97 5.89 8.36 0.74
C VAL A 97 6.57 8.55 2.09
N MET A 98 6.76 7.47 2.85
CA MET A 98 7.39 7.53 4.18
C MET A 98 8.92 7.60 4.10
N GLY A 99 9.55 7.04 3.07
CA GLY A 99 11.01 7.07 2.88
C GLY A 99 11.75 6.50 4.10
N ASP A 100 12.71 7.25 4.61
CA ASP A 100 13.56 6.84 5.76
C ASP A 100 12.82 6.89 7.11
N HIS A 101 11.57 7.35 7.15
CA HIS A 101 10.76 7.30 8.37
C HIS A 101 10.19 5.91 8.64
N SER A 102 10.12 5.03 7.62
CA SER A 102 9.65 3.66 7.79
C SER A 102 10.73 2.78 8.39
N ASP A 103 10.39 2.03 9.45
CA ASP A 103 11.31 1.08 10.09
C ASP A 103 11.42 -0.21 9.30
N LEU A 104 10.31 -0.65 8.68
CA LEU A 104 10.28 -1.85 7.84
C LEU A 104 9.47 -1.57 6.57
N LYS A 105 10.12 -1.68 5.42
CA LYS A 105 9.54 -1.48 4.10
C LYS A 105 9.33 -2.82 3.41
N ILE A 106 8.07 -3.18 3.21
CA ILE A 106 7.68 -4.48 2.67
C ILE A 106 7.12 -4.32 1.26
N ARG A 107 7.63 -5.14 0.33
CA ARG A 107 7.01 -5.33 -0.98
C ARG A 107 6.26 -6.65 -1.02
N LEU A 108 4.93 -6.60 -1.20
CA LEU A 108 4.11 -7.78 -1.44
C LEU A 108 3.87 -7.97 -2.93
N LYS A 109 4.16 -9.16 -3.45
CA LYS A 109 4.02 -9.54 -4.84
C LYS A 109 3.09 -10.74 -4.95
N ALA A 110 2.33 -10.78 -6.02
CA ALA A 110 1.69 -11.97 -6.57
C ALA A 110 1.63 -11.81 -8.09
N ASP A 111 1.59 -12.92 -8.82
CA ASP A 111 1.44 -12.87 -10.26
C ASP A 111 0.06 -12.35 -10.68
N LEU A 112 -0.12 -12.10 -11.96
CA LEU A 112 -1.35 -11.49 -12.46
C LEU A 112 -2.54 -12.46 -12.38
N ASP A 113 -2.31 -13.75 -12.55
CA ASP A 113 -3.38 -14.75 -12.57
C ASP A 113 -3.97 -14.88 -11.15
N GLU A 114 -3.13 -15.06 -10.14
CA GLU A 114 -3.54 -15.13 -8.75
C GLU A 114 -4.22 -13.83 -8.28
N ARG A 115 -3.67 -12.67 -8.65
CA ARG A 115 -4.30 -11.38 -8.34
C ARG A 115 -5.67 -11.22 -9.00
N SER A 116 -5.86 -11.77 -10.19
CA SER A 116 -7.14 -11.73 -10.90
C SER A 116 -8.20 -12.58 -10.21
N ILE A 117 -7.83 -13.77 -9.75
CA ILE A 117 -8.70 -14.65 -8.95
C ILE A 117 -9.14 -13.93 -7.67
N ARG A 118 -8.18 -13.42 -6.88
CA ARG A 118 -8.47 -12.70 -5.61
C ARG A 118 -9.37 -11.48 -5.79
N VAL A 119 -9.20 -10.73 -6.88
CA VAL A 119 -10.04 -9.56 -7.16
C VAL A 119 -11.41 -9.98 -7.68
N ALA A 120 -11.50 -11.03 -8.50
CA ALA A 120 -12.76 -11.57 -9.00
C ALA A 120 -13.66 -12.03 -7.85
N GLU A 121 -13.11 -12.79 -6.91
CA GLU A 121 -13.82 -13.27 -5.72
C GLU A 121 -14.29 -12.10 -4.82
N ARG A 122 -13.40 -11.13 -4.56
CA ARG A 122 -13.72 -10.00 -3.69
C ARG A 122 -14.76 -9.05 -4.26
N GLU A 123 -14.74 -8.83 -5.58
CA GLU A 123 -15.61 -7.85 -6.27
C GLU A 123 -16.83 -8.53 -6.93
N GLU A 124 -16.95 -9.85 -6.81
CA GLU A 124 -18.05 -10.67 -7.39
C GLU A 124 -18.18 -10.48 -8.91
N ILE A 125 -17.06 -10.46 -9.63
CA ILE A 125 -16.96 -10.30 -11.07
C ILE A 125 -16.24 -11.48 -11.70
N SER A 126 -16.24 -11.58 -13.04
CA SER A 126 -15.46 -12.62 -13.72
C SER A 126 -13.95 -12.38 -13.61
N GLU A 127 -13.14 -13.46 -13.65
CA GLU A 127 -11.68 -13.36 -13.65
C GLU A 127 -11.15 -12.54 -14.84
N GLU A 128 -11.77 -12.68 -16.00
CA GLU A 128 -11.42 -11.93 -17.21
C GLU A 128 -11.63 -10.41 -17.00
N GLU A 129 -12.73 -10.03 -16.40
CA GLU A 129 -13.01 -8.63 -16.05
C GLU A 129 -12.04 -8.12 -14.98
N ALA A 130 -11.79 -8.91 -13.93
CA ALA A 130 -10.82 -8.58 -12.89
C ALA A 130 -9.42 -8.37 -13.48
N ARG A 131 -8.97 -9.28 -14.35
CA ARG A 131 -7.69 -9.21 -15.06
C ARG A 131 -7.57 -7.92 -15.88
N SER A 132 -8.58 -7.61 -16.65
CA SER A 132 -8.61 -6.40 -17.47
C SER A 132 -8.52 -5.13 -16.61
N ARG A 133 -9.28 -5.08 -15.51
CA ARG A 133 -9.25 -3.96 -14.55
C ARG A 133 -7.88 -3.81 -13.87
N ILE A 134 -7.24 -4.93 -13.49
CA ILE A 134 -5.91 -4.93 -12.86
C ILE A 134 -4.86 -4.42 -13.83
N ILE A 135 -4.82 -4.92 -15.05
CA ILE A 135 -3.85 -4.49 -16.07
C ILE A 135 -3.95 -2.98 -16.31
N LYS A 136 -5.18 -2.49 -16.48
CA LYS A 136 -5.42 -1.06 -16.65
C LYS A 136 -4.93 -0.26 -15.43
N ARG A 137 -5.31 -0.66 -14.21
CA ARG A 137 -4.89 0.03 -12.96
C ARG A 137 -3.37 0.03 -12.78
N ASP A 138 -2.71 -1.10 -13.03
CA ASP A 138 -1.26 -1.22 -12.87
C ASP A 138 -0.52 -0.31 -13.85
N ARG A 139 -0.97 -0.24 -15.11
CA ARG A 139 -0.42 0.67 -16.12
C ARG A 139 -0.63 2.13 -15.72
N ASP A 140 -1.90 2.50 -15.43
CA ASP A 140 -2.26 3.88 -15.13
C ASP A 140 -1.51 4.38 -13.87
N ASN A 141 -1.32 3.53 -12.86
CA ASN A 141 -0.53 3.85 -11.67
C ASN A 141 0.98 3.99 -11.98
N LYS A 142 1.54 3.07 -12.78
CA LYS A 142 2.96 3.12 -13.15
C LYS A 142 3.30 4.41 -13.90
N GLU A 143 2.47 4.78 -14.87
CA GLU A 143 2.63 6.03 -15.62
C GLU A 143 2.49 7.24 -14.68
N ARG A 144 1.42 7.29 -13.88
CA ARG A 144 1.13 8.40 -12.97
C ARG A 144 2.23 8.63 -11.93
N TYR A 145 2.72 7.60 -11.24
CA TYR A 145 3.75 7.77 -10.22
C TYR A 145 5.11 8.12 -10.81
N ARG A 146 5.41 7.62 -12.01
CA ARG A 146 6.60 8.06 -12.75
C ARG A 146 6.50 9.54 -13.12
N ASP A 147 5.34 9.96 -13.66
CA ASP A 147 5.17 11.34 -14.16
C ASP A 147 5.04 12.37 -13.02
N TYR A 148 4.41 11.99 -11.91
CA TYR A 148 4.19 12.90 -10.78
C TYR A 148 5.38 12.99 -9.84
N TYR A 149 6.07 11.87 -9.61
CA TYR A 149 7.06 11.73 -8.54
C TYR A 149 8.41 11.19 -9.02
N GLY A 150 8.53 10.78 -10.27
CA GLY A 150 9.74 10.12 -10.77
C GLY A 150 9.96 8.71 -10.21
N ILE A 151 8.92 8.09 -9.64
CA ILE A 151 9.02 6.78 -9.02
C ILE A 151 8.91 5.69 -10.08
N ASP A 152 9.89 4.78 -10.13
CA ASP A 152 9.78 3.51 -10.83
C ASP A 152 9.22 2.44 -9.87
N MET A 153 7.97 2.04 -10.08
CA MET A 153 7.30 1.00 -9.27
C MET A 153 7.92 -0.40 -9.41
N ASP A 154 8.80 -0.61 -10.38
CA ASP A 154 9.52 -1.88 -10.57
C ASP A 154 10.92 -1.86 -9.92
N ASP A 155 11.36 -0.71 -9.40
CA ASP A 155 12.56 -0.64 -8.57
C ASP A 155 12.28 -1.28 -7.20
N LEU A 156 13.02 -2.34 -6.90
CA LEU A 156 12.89 -3.10 -5.66
C LEU A 156 13.96 -2.75 -4.62
N THR A 157 14.84 -1.81 -4.92
CA THR A 157 16.02 -1.51 -4.07
C THR A 157 15.69 -0.82 -2.77
N ILE A 158 14.51 -0.22 -2.65
CA ILE A 158 14.08 0.50 -1.44
C ILE A 158 13.50 -0.41 -0.35
N TYR A 159 13.15 -1.66 -0.70
CA TYR A 159 12.44 -2.55 0.22
C TYR A 159 13.42 -3.38 1.06
N ASP A 160 13.11 -3.48 2.35
CA ASP A 160 13.85 -4.34 3.29
C ASP A 160 13.44 -5.80 3.16
N LEU A 161 12.16 -6.04 2.82
CA LEU A 161 11.57 -7.37 2.66
C LEU A 161 10.70 -7.45 1.41
N ILE A 162 10.89 -8.49 0.61
CA ILE A 162 10.07 -8.79 -0.56
C ILE A 162 9.46 -10.17 -0.36
N ILE A 163 8.12 -10.24 -0.35
CA ILE A 163 7.38 -11.50 -0.27
C ILE A 163 6.62 -11.71 -1.57
N ASP A 164 6.91 -12.80 -2.26
CA ASP A 164 6.08 -13.29 -3.36
C ASP A 164 5.13 -14.33 -2.78
N ASN A 165 3.83 -14.00 -2.74
CA ASN A 165 2.80 -14.85 -2.17
C ASN A 165 1.89 -15.49 -3.24
N THR A 166 2.40 -15.63 -4.46
CA THR A 166 1.65 -16.26 -5.56
C THR A 166 1.15 -17.65 -5.17
N GLU A 167 2.05 -18.49 -4.65
CA GLU A 167 1.77 -19.88 -4.29
C GLU A 167 1.51 -20.06 -2.78
N LEU A 168 1.45 -18.98 -2.02
CA LEU A 168 1.30 -19.04 -0.57
C LEU A 168 -0.15 -18.75 -0.16
N SER A 169 -0.65 -19.56 0.77
CA SER A 169 -1.87 -19.24 1.50
C SER A 169 -1.70 -17.99 2.37
N ILE A 170 -2.80 -17.40 2.82
CA ILE A 170 -2.80 -16.30 3.77
C ILE A 170 -2.03 -16.70 5.05
N GLU A 171 -2.28 -17.92 5.57
CA GLU A 171 -1.63 -18.41 6.79
C GLU A 171 -0.10 -18.55 6.62
N GLU A 172 0.36 -19.05 5.49
CA GLU A 172 1.80 -19.16 5.21
C GLU A 172 2.46 -17.79 5.06
N THR A 173 1.78 -16.86 4.37
CA THR A 173 2.24 -15.47 4.25
C THR A 173 2.33 -14.82 5.63
N ASN A 174 1.34 -15.03 6.51
CA ASN A 174 1.30 -14.49 7.86
C ASN A 174 2.46 -15.06 8.73
N LYS A 175 2.73 -16.36 8.67
CA LYS A 175 3.87 -16.95 9.38
C LYS A 175 5.22 -16.39 8.96
N LEU A 176 5.39 -16.10 7.65
CA LEU A 176 6.62 -15.47 7.16
C LEU A 176 6.78 -14.05 7.70
N ILE A 177 5.69 -13.27 7.72
CA ILE A 177 5.77 -11.89 8.23
C ILE A 177 5.96 -11.86 9.75
N GLU A 178 5.30 -12.73 10.52
CA GLU A 178 5.51 -12.84 11.96
C GLU A 178 6.99 -13.07 12.28
N LYS A 179 7.64 -13.98 11.56
CA LYS A 179 9.05 -14.25 11.74
C LYS A 179 9.95 -13.07 11.37
N ALA A 180 9.58 -12.33 10.33
CA ALA A 180 10.30 -11.12 9.96
C ALA A 180 10.14 -10.01 11.02
N LEU A 181 8.94 -9.86 11.59
CA LEU A 181 8.66 -8.90 12.68
C LEU A 181 9.44 -9.23 13.94
N GLU A 182 9.45 -10.52 14.35
CA GLU A 182 10.24 -11.00 15.49
C GLU A 182 11.74 -10.64 15.34
N VAL A 183 12.30 -10.88 14.15
CA VAL A 183 13.72 -10.62 13.89
C VAL A 183 14.03 -9.12 13.80
N HIS A 184 13.11 -8.33 13.26
CA HIS A 184 13.34 -6.91 13.01
C HIS A 184 13.14 -6.03 14.25
N PHE A 185 12.14 -6.35 15.07
CA PHE A 185 11.74 -5.56 16.24
C PHE A 185 12.09 -6.18 17.59
N ASP A 186 12.78 -7.33 17.61
CA ASP A 186 13.14 -8.09 18.84
C ASP A 186 11.93 -8.42 19.75
N VAL A 187 10.77 -8.77 19.14
CA VAL A 187 9.49 -9.05 19.81
C VAL A 187 9.14 -10.54 19.80
#